data_62bb5ff4310cd06e30d67761688617e1
#
_entry.id   62bb5ff4310cd06e30d67761688617e1
#
_cell.length_a   1.000
_cell.length_b   1.000
_cell.length_c   1.000
_cell.angle_alpha   90.00
_cell.angle_beta   90.00
_cell.angle_gamma   90.00
#
_symmetry.space_group_name_H-M   'P 1'
#
loop_
_entity.id
_entity.type
_entity.pdbx_description
1 polymer ?
#
loop_
_entity_poly.entity_id
_entity_poly.type
_entity_poly.pdbx_seq_one_letter_code
_entity_poly.pdbx_strand_id
1 'polypeptide(L)'
;MKIIKYCQYVVSLFLMAGVALTQVGCQSICQKMEPVIICQLPTDRIETLPSAFPCLSPIERQQEWIKELLMGNAFAKECDFYRAITCYKRALVLLPACEIARHLQLDYDLILCYYLGGKYREALNIFEASELSQANPDFPAFNHLLLIVYDCYLQTQQEDKATCILEIIRKFSPETAEDLSLYQDLKSGEIERARCAISQHRNAEALKMDFALYDQFAKSPRKARTLNAILPGAGYYYVGQRRAAMTSFIINALFTAAAFQFFRHGYPAAGAITASIEAGWYLGGINGAGIEAQEFNTRLYEGMSKKILIEHDCFPVLMFETSF
;
A
#
# COMPACT_ATOMS: atom_id res chain seq x y z
N MET A 1 -35.87 45.47 -25.17
CA MET A 1 -36.58 44.19 -25.26
C MET A 1 -35.77 43.03 -25.86
N LYS A 2 -34.90 43.23 -26.86
CA LYS A 2 -34.03 42.18 -27.40
C LYS A 2 -32.91 41.72 -26.45
N ILE A 3 -32.34 42.61 -25.64
CA ILE A 3 -31.24 42.29 -24.69
C ILE A 3 -31.70 41.37 -23.55
N ILE A 4 -32.94 41.56 -23.06
CA ILE A 4 -33.50 40.73 -21.96
C ILE A 4 -33.76 39.29 -22.44
N LYS A 5 -34.23 39.10 -23.69
CA LYS A 5 -34.38 37.78 -24.26
C LYS A 5 -33.03 37.07 -24.46
N TYR A 6 -31.99 37.79 -24.86
CA TYR A 6 -30.65 37.21 -25.02
C TYR A 6 -30.06 36.77 -23.69
N CYS A 7 -30.27 37.55 -22.62
CA CYS A 7 -29.84 37.21 -21.27
C CYS A 7 -30.54 35.95 -20.72
N GLN A 8 -31.88 35.82 -20.99
CA GLN A 8 -32.62 34.60 -20.62
C GLN A 8 -32.15 33.34 -21.37
N TYR A 9 -31.80 33.46 -22.67
CA TYR A 9 -31.26 32.35 -23.45
C TYR A 9 -29.89 31.93 -22.95
N VAL A 10 -29.00 32.86 -22.62
CA VAL A 10 -27.69 32.55 -22.08
C VAL A 10 -27.77 31.89 -20.69
N VAL A 11 -28.63 32.41 -19.81
CA VAL A 11 -28.85 31.82 -18.47
C VAL A 11 -29.47 30.42 -18.58
N SER A 12 -30.41 30.22 -19.50
CA SER A 12 -31.01 28.88 -19.74
C SER A 12 -29.99 27.89 -20.32
N LEU A 13 -29.09 28.32 -21.20
CA LEU A 13 -28.03 27.50 -21.77
C LEU A 13 -27.00 27.09 -20.68
N PHE A 14 -26.66 28.02 -19.78
CA PHE A 14 -25.79 27.75 -18.65
C PHE A 14 -26.40 26.79 -17.62
N LEU A 15 -27.71 26.94 -17.35
CA LEU A 15 -28.44 25.99 -16.49
C LEU A 15 -28.48 24.59 -17.08
N MET A 16 -28.74 24.47 -18.39
CA MET A 16 -28.73 23.18 -19.08
C MET A 16 -27.35 22.54 -19.16
N ALA A 17 -26.31 23.33 -19.42
CA ALA A 17 -24.92 22.86 -19.38
C ALA A 17 -24.49 22.44 -17.96
N GLY A 18 -24.90 23.19 -16.93
CA GLY A 18 -24.68 22.83 -15.52
C GLY A 18 -25.34 21.52 -15.13
N VAL A 19 -26.57 21.28 -15.55
CA VAL A 19 -27.30 20.01 -15.29
C VAL A 19 -26.66 18.85 -16.07
N ALA A 20 -26.18 19.05 -17.31
CA ALA A 20 -25.49 18.03 -18.07
C ALA A 20 -24.12 17.64 -17.45
N LEU A 21 -23.38 18.63 -16.94
CA LEU A 21 -22.10 18.41 -16.24
C LEU A 21 -22.27 17.70 -14.89
N THR A 22 -23.40 17.90 -14.19
CA THR A 22 -23.69 17.18 -12.94
C THR A 22 -24.04 15.72 -13.17
N GLN A 23 -24.56 15.35 -14.34
CA GLN A 23 -24.85 13.95 -14.67
C GLN A 23 -23.60 13.13 -15.02
N VAL A 24 -22.56 13.76 -15.57
CA VAL A 24 -21.28 13.08 -15.88
C VAL A 24 -20.42 12.87 -14.62
N GLY A 25 -20.64 13.65 -13.55
CA GLY A 25 -19.90 13.56 -12.28
C GLY A 25 -20.47 12.59 -11.24
N CYS A 26 -21.61 11.94 -11.51
CA CYS A 26 -22.31 11.06 -10.54
C CYS A 26 -22.00 9.57 -10.68
N GLN A 27 -20.91 9.17 -11.27
CA GLN A 27 -20.37 7.86 -10.93
C GLN A 27 -19.80 7.95 -9.51
N SER A 28 -20.55 7.41 -8.56
CA SER A 28 -20.02 7.03 -7.26
C SER A 28 -19.00 5.92 -7.53
N ILE A 29 -17.80 6.30 -7.87
CA ILE A 29 -16.67 5.39 -7.81
C ILE A 29 -16.58 5.07 -6.31
N CYS A 30 -17.08 3.88 -5.95
CA CYS A 30 -16.72 3.23 -4.70
C CYS A 30 -15.25 2.89 -4.90
N GLN A 31 -14.40 3.92 -4.72
CA GLN A 31 -12.98 3.78 -4.95
C GLN A 31 -12.48 2.92 -3.80
N LYS A 32 -12.16 1.67 -4.13
CA LYS A 32 -11.45 0.76 -3.24
C LYS A 32 -10.24 1.52 -2.73
N MET A 33 -9.98 1.50 -1.43
CA MET A 33 -8.74 2.04 -0.91
C MET A 33 -7.59 1.17 -1.40
N GLU A 34 -6.51 1.81 -1.81
CA GLU A 34 -5.26 1.15 -2.19
C GLU A 34 -4.17 1.55 -1.16
N PRO A 35 -4.25 1.00 0.06
CA PRO A 35 -3.36 1.40 1.13
C PRO A 35 -1.94 0.90 0.87
N VAL A 36 -0.95 1.77 1.11
CA VAL A 36 0.46 1.43 1.06
C VAL A 36 0.92 0.98 2.44
N ILE A 37 0.80 -0.33 2.70
CA ILE A 37 1.18 -0.94 3.98
C ILE A 37 2.48 -1.70 3.77
N ILE A 38 3.60 -1.08 4.19
CA ILE A 38 4.95 -1.62 4.05
C ILE A 38 5.62 -1.62 5.43
N CYS A 39 6.26 -2.72 5.78
CA CYS A 39 7.19 -2.83 6.89
C CYS A 39 8.60 -3.08 6.35
N GLN A 40 9.57 -2.34 6.87
CA GLN A 40 10.98 -2.62 6.64
C GLN A 40 11.53 -3.36 7.86
N LEU A 41 12.24 -4.45 7.62
CA LEU A 41 12.90 -5.15 8.70
C LEU A 41 14.02 -4.26 9.28
N PRO A 42 14.06 -4.04 10.60
CA PRO A 42 15.16 -3.34 11.23
C PRO A 42 16.49 -4.07 10.97
N THR A 43 17.54 -3.32 10.60
CA THR A 43 18.87 -3.86 10.26
C THR A 43 19.46 -4.70 11.41
N ASP A 44 19.35 -4.21 12.61
CA ASP A 44 19.79 -4.87 13.85
C ASP A 44 19.13 -6.24 14.05
N ARG A 45 17.89 -6.44 13.59
CA ARG A 45 17.22 -7.74 13.64
C ARG A 45 17.85 -8.74 12.67
N ILE A 46 18.21 -8.32 11.44
CA ILE A 46 18.89 -9.20 10.47
C ILE A 46 20.25 -9.66 11.02
N GLU A 47 21.01 -8.77 11.65
CA GLU A 47 22.32 -9.07 12.21
C GLU A 47 22.27 -10.09 13.36
N THR A 48 21.22 -10.02 14.17
CA THR A 48 21.09 -10.83 15.41
C THR A 48 20.47 -12.19 15.22
N LEU A 49 19.69 -12.41 14.16
CA LEU A 49 19.06 -13.69 13.88
C LEU A 49 20.10 -14.76 13.54
N PRO A 50 19.98 -15.98 14.10
CA PRO A 50 20.88 -17.09 13.76
C PRO A 50 20.61 -17.60 12.34
N SER A 51 21.60 -18.28 11.74
CA SER A 51 21.37 -18.99 10.49
C SER A 51 20.56 -20.27 10.71
N ALA A 52 19.64 -20.58 9.79
CA ALA A 52 18.89 -21.84 9.82
C ALA A 52 19.75 -23.05 9.45
N PHE A 53 20.91 -22.84 8.83
CA PHE A 53 21.70 -23.91 8.24
C PHE A 53 22.80 -24.42 9.20
N PRO A 54 23.17 -25.72 9.08
CA PRO A 54 24.21 -26.28 9.92
C PRO A 54 25.57 -25.63 9.67
N CYS A 55 26.37 -25.56 10.75
CA CYS A 55 27.71 -25.01 10.71
C CYS A 55 28.58 -25.73 9.67
N LEU A 56 29.50 -25.00 9.08
CA LEU A 56 30.46 -25.51 8.09
C LEU A 56 31.40 -26.55 8.73
N SER A 57 31.53 -27.70 8.11
CA SER A 57 32.51 -28.71 8.52
C SER A 57 33.96 -28.27 8.25
N PRO A 58 34.97 -28.88 8.91
CA PRO A 58 36.37 -28.55 8.65
C PRO A 58 36.83 -28.76 7.19
N ILE A 59 36.21 -29.73 6.50
CA ILE A 59 36.49 -30.04 5.09
C ILE A 59 35.93 -28.96 4.18
N GLU A 60 34.66 -28.57 4.40
CA GLU A 60 34.02 -27.50 3.64
C GLU A 60 34.80 -26.17 3.76
N ARG A 61 35.28 -25.82 4.97
CA ARG A 61 36.01 -24.59 5.22
C ARG A 61 37.28 -24.42 4.38
N GLN A 62 37.80 -25.48 3.78
CA GLN A 62 38.98 -25.45 2.87
C GLN A 62 38.59 -25.19 1.42
N GLN A 63 37.32 -25.22 1.06
CA GLN A 63 36.83 -25.06 -0.30
C GLN A 63 36.69 -23.59 -0.70
N GLU A 64 36.83 -23.28 -1.97
CA GLU A 64 36.83 -21.90 -2.47
C GLU A 64 35.47 -21.25 -2.41
N TRP A 65 34.38 -21.98 -2.66
CA TRP A 65 33.03 -21.45 -2.62
C TRP A 65 32.62 -20.92 -1.23
N ILE A 66 33.24 -21.44 -0.14
CA ILE A 66 33.00 -20.98 1.22
C ILE A 66 33.42 -19.53 1.43
N LYS A 67 34.50 -19.10 0.79
CA LYS A 67 34.96 -17.70 0.90
C LYS A 67 33.90 -16.76 0.36
N GLU A 68 33.28 -17.13 -0.76
CA GLU A 68 32.20 -16.37 -1.37
C GLU A 68 30.92 -16.42 -0.51
N LEU A 69 30.55 -17.58 0.04
CA LEU A 69 29.43 -17.70 0.98
C LEU A 69 29.61 -16.79 2.20
N LEU A 70 30.76 -16.84 2.87
CA LEU A 70 31.05 -16.03 4.07
C LEU A 70 31.06 -14.52 3.76
N MET A 71 31.62 -14.12 2.61
CA MET A 71 31.55 -12.72 2.16
C MET A 71 30.10 -12.32 1.85
N GLY A 72 29.32 -13.20 1.22
CA GLY A 72 27.91 -12.98 0.96
C GLY A 72 27.13 -12.75 2.26
N ASN A 73 27.33 -13.61 3.26
CA ASN A 73 26.67 -13.48 4.58
C ASN A 73 27.07 -12.17 5.28
N ALA A 74 28.34 -11.75 5.20
CA ALA A 74 28.78 -10.49 5.78
C ALA A 74 28.06 -9.29 5.11
N PHE A 75 28.03 -9.23 3.79
CA PHE A 75 27.30 -8.17 3.09
C PHE A 75 25.77 -8.22 3.33
N ALA A 76 25.20 -9.41 3.39
CA ALA A 76 23.76 -9.57 3.65
C ALA A 76 23.39 -9.05 5.04
N LYS A 77 24.19 -9.31 6.07
CA LYS A 77 24.02 -8.77 7.44
C LYS A 77 24.15 -7.24 7.48
N GLU A 78 25.01 -6.66 6.65
CA GLU A 78 25.12 -5.21 6.47
C GLU A 78 23.99 -4.62 5.57
N CYS A 79 23.00 -5.44 5.14
CA CYS A 79 21.95 -5.07 4.20
C CYS A 79 22.46 -4.62 2.81
N ASP A 80 23.71 -4.96 2.44
CA ASP A 80 24.22 -4.79 1.08
C ASP A 80 23.86 -6.01 0.23
N PHE A 81 22.57 -6.14 -0.06
CA PHE A 81 22.02 -7.29 -0.78
C PHE A 81 22.59 -7.42 -2.20
N TYR A 82 22.97 -6.32 -2.84
CA TYR A 82 23.55 -6.37 -4.18
C TYR A 82 24.91 -7.11 -4.20
N ARG A 83 25.80 -6.79 -3.26
CA ARG A 83 27.07 -7.49 -3.12
C ARG A 83 26.88 -8.91 -2.63
N ALA A 84 25.99 -9.13 -1.66
CA ALA A 84 25.65 -10.46 -1.18
C ALA A 84 25.21 -11.40 -2.32
N ILE A 85 24.24 -10.95 -3.15
CA ILE A 85 23.75 -11.68 -4.32
C ILE A 85 24.91 -12.05 -5.27
N THR A 86 25.84 -11.11 -5.49
CA THR A 86 27.00 -11.36 -6.37
C THR A 86 27.89 -12.46 -5.80
N CYS A 87 28.17 -12.44 -4.50
CA CYS A 87 28.97 -13.45 -3.81
C CYS A 87 28.27 -14.82 -3.84
N TYR A 88 26.97 -14.89 -3.54
CA TYR A 88 26.23 -16.16 -3.58
C TYR A 88 26.19 -16.79 -4.98
N LYS A 89 26.01 -15.98 -6.03
CA LYS A 89 26.09 -16.47 -7.41
C LYS A 89 27.47 -17.02 -7.77
N ARG A 90 28.53 -16.40 -7.27
CA ARG A 90 29.90 -16.90 -7.45
C ARG A 90 30.13 -18.19 -6.66
N ALA A 91 29.59 -18.25 -5.41
CA ALA A 91 29.63 -19.49 -4.63
C ALA A 91 28.94 -20.65 -5.36
N LEU A 92 27.77 -20.43 -5.98
CA LEU A 92 27.06 -21.45 -6.77
C LEU A 92 27.87 -21.97 -7.95
N VAL A 93 28.63 -21.11 -8.63
CA VAL A 93 29.51 -21.53 -9.76
C VAL A 93 30.68 -22.40 -9.29
N LEU A 94 31.17 -22.15 -8.07
CA LEU A 94 32.32 -22.88 -7.50
C LEU A 94 31.89 -24.12 -6.71
N LEU A 95 30.60 -24.23 -6.35
CA LEU A 95 30.08 -25.31 -5.54
C LEU A 95 30.01 -26.63 -6.35
N PRO A 96 30.55 -27.75 -5.83
CA PRO A 96 30.41 -29.04 -6.48
C PRO A 96 28.95 -29.48 -6.61
N ALA A 97 28.58 -30.04 -7.76
CA ALA A 97 27.19 -30.43 -8.03
C ALA A 97 26.64 -31.52 -7.06
N CYS A 98 27.51 -32.26 -6.37
CA CYS A 98 27.12 -33.27 -5.38
C CYS A 98 26.68 -32.68 -4.03
N GLU A 99 26.95 -31.41 -3.77
CA GLU A 99 26.63 -30.71 -2.50
C GLU A 99 25.20 -30.13 -2.52
N ILE A 100 24.18 -30.98 -2.70
CA ILE A 100 22.77 -30.59 -2.90
C ILE A 100 22.26 -29.70 -1.75
N ALA A 101 22.56 -30.05 -0.49
CA ALA A 101 22.11 -29.26 0.65
C ALA A 101 22.64 -27.82 0.63
N ARG A 102 23.89 -27.63 0.17
CA ARG A 102 24.50 -26.29 0.05
C ARG A 102 24.00 -25.53 -1.18
N HIS A 103 23.63 -26.21 -2.26
CA HIS A 103 22.92 -25.59 -3.38
C HIS A 103 21.58 -25.01 -2.91
N LEU A 104 20.77 -25.78 -2.18
CA LEU A 104 19.50 -25.31 -1.63
C LEU A 104 19.68 -24.15 -0.64
N GLN A 105 20.75 -24.19 0.18
CA GLN A 105 21.09 -23.06 1.06
C GLN A 105 21.36 -21.79 0.26
N LEU A 106 22.23 -21.83 -0.76
CA LEU A 106 22.61 -20.68 -1.56
C LEU A 106 21.42 -20.12 -2.37
N ASP A 107 20.55 -20.99 -2.88
CA ASP A 107 19.31 -20.58 -3.55
C ASP A 107 18.37 -19.86 -2.56
N TYR A 108 18.25 -20.39 -1.33
CA TYR A 108 17.50 -19.73 -0.27
C TYR A 108 18.09 -18.35 0.11
N ASP A 109 19.42 -18.27 0.29
CA ASP A 109 20.10 -17.01 0.64
C ASP A 109 19.92 -15.96 -0.46
N LEU A 110 19.91 -16.38 -1.73
CA LEU A 110 19.57 -15.52 -2.87
C LEU A 110 18.12 -15.04 -2.83
N ILE A 111 17.18 -15.95 -2.58
CA ILE A 111 15.74 -15.61 -2.46
C ILE A 111 15.54 -14.60 -1.33
N LEU A 112 16.16 -14.83 -0.18
CA LEU A 112 16.08 -13.93 0.99
C LEU A 112 16.67 -12.56 0.67
N CYS A 113 17.84 -12.48 0.03
CA CYS A 113 18.44 -11.21 -0.40
C CYS A 113 17.56 -10.44 -1.39
N TYR A 114 16.99 -11.12 -2.38
CA TYR A 114 16.07 -10.48 -3.33
C TYR A 114 14.80 -10.00 -2.64
N TYR A 115 14.22 -10.80 -1.74
CA TYR A 115 13.04 -10.43 -0.97
C TYR A 115 13.28 -9.19 -0.11
N LEU A 116 14.33 -9.19 0.71
CA LEU A 116 14.69 -8.06 1.58
C LEU A 116 15.07 -6.81 0.77
N GLY A 117 15.63 -7.00 -0.43
CA GLY A 117 15.91 -5.93 -1.39
C GLY A 117 14.68 -5.44 -2.19
N GLY A 118 13.47 -5.94 -1.91
CA GLY A 118 12.22 -5.55 -2.59
C GLY A 118 12.12 -6.05 -4.04
N LYS A 119 12.95 -7.03 -4.42
CA LYS A 119 12.99 -7.63 -5.77
C LYS A 119 12.17 -8.93 -5.80
N TYR A 120 10.87 -8.81 -5.52
CA TYR A 120 9.97 -9.96 -5.32
C TYR A 120 9.87 -10.89 -6.53
N ARG A 121 9.88 -10.33 -7.75
CA ARG A 121 9.81 -11.13 -8.98
C ARG A 121 11.08 -11.96 -9.18
N GLU A 122 12.23 -11.39 -8.90
CA GLU A 122 13.53 -12.07 -8.98
C GLU A 122 13.63 -13.19 -7.94
N ALA A 123 13.11 -12.97 -6.72
CA ALA A 123 13.02 -14.00 -5.69
C ALA A 123 12.17 -15.19 -6.16
N LEU A 124 10.99 -14.92 -6.73
CA LEU A 124 10.11 -15.96 -7.28
C LEU A 124 10.74 -16.70 -8.45
N ASN A 125 11.46 -16.02 -9.33
CA ASN A 125 12.16 -16.66 -10.46
C ASN A 125 13.18 -17.70 -9.99
N ILE A 126 13.91 -17.42 -8.90
CA ILE A 126 14.84 -18.40 -8.32
C ILE A 126 14.07 -19.53 -7.66
N PHE A 127 13.05 -19.22 -6.89
CA PHE A 127 12.21 -20.23 -6.23
C PHE A 127 11.61 -21.21 -7.24
N GLU A 128 11.00 -20.71 -8.31
CA GLU A 128 10.35 -21.53 -9.35
C GLU A 128 11.36 -22.33 -10.20
N ALA A 129 12.61 -21.84 -10.34
CA ALA A 129 13.66 -22.52 -11.10
C ALA A 129 14.47 -23.52 -10.26
N SER A 130 14.47 -23.41 -8.94
CA SER A 130 15.23 -24.26 -8.03
C SER A 130 14.42 -25.46 -7.50
N GLU A 131 15.12 -26.42 -6.91
CA GLU A 131 14.50 -27.55 -6.21
C GLU A 131 13.75 -27.10 -4.94
N LEU A 132 13.92 -25.85 -4.48
CA LEU A 132 13.18 -25.29 -3.34
C LEU A 132 11.67 -25.21 -3.59
N SER A 133 11.24 -25.19 -4.85
CA SER A 133 9.80 -25.28 -5.19
C SER A 133 9.15 -26.60 -4.77
N GLN A 134 9.96 -27.63 -4.53
CA GLN A 134 9.55 -28.95 -4.04
C GLN A 134 10.03 -29.23 -2.59
N ALA A 135 10.52 -28.19 -1.89
CA ALA A 135 11.00 -28.31 -0.54
C ALA A 135 9.93 -28.87 0.38
N ASN A 136 10.37 -29.71 1.32
CA ASN A 136 9.54 -30.33 2.34
C ASN A 136 9.94 -29.81 3.74
N PRO A 137 9.24 -30.17 4.80
CA PRO A 137 9.54 -29.74 6.18
C PRO A 137 10.94 -30.09 6.70
N ASP A 138 11.67 -31.00 6.03
CA ASP A 138 13.05 -31.36 6.41
C ASP A 138 14.05 -30.26 6.00
N PHE A 139 13.65 -29.34 5.10
CA PHE A 139 14.48 -28.20 4.75
C PHE A 139 14.60 -27.23 5.93
N PRO A 140 15.81 -26.87 6.40
CA PRO A 140 16.00 -26.10 7.64
C PRO A 140 15.27 -24.75 7.69
N ALA A 141 15.13 -24.09 6.56
CA ALA A 141 14.45 -22.78 6.44
C ALA A 141 13.03 -22.90 5.84
N PHE A 142 12.39 -24.06 5.89
CA PHE A 142 11.12 -24.34 5.22
C PHE A 142 10.02 -23.31 5.55
N ASN A 143 9.78 -23.06 6.83
CA ASN A 143 8.74 -22.12 7.28
C ASN A 143 9.03 -20.69 6.77
N HIS A 144 10.28 -20.26 6.81
CA HIS A 144 10.70 -18.97 6.34
C HIS A 144 10.58 -18.84 4.82
N LEU A 145 10.96 -19.89 4.09
CA LEU A 145 10.78 -19.94 2.64
C LEU A 145 9.32 -19.76 2.26
N LEU A 146 8.39 -20.42 2.97
CA LEU A 146 6.96 -20.27 2.72
C LEU A 146 6.47 -18.83 3.00
N LEU A 147 6.95 -18.19 4.09
CA LEU A 147 6.62 -16.79 4.39
C LEU A 147 7.09 -15.84 3.28
N ILE A 148 8.34 -16.01 2.83
CA ILE A 148 8.92 -15.20 1.75
C ILE A 148 8.13 -15.37 0.45
N VAL A 149 7.87 -16.60 0.05
CA VAL A 149 7.18 -16.93 -1.20
C VAL A 149 5.73 -16.43 -1.17
N TYR A 150 5.05 -16.58 -0.03
CA TYR A 150 3.71 -16.04 0.19
C TYR A 150 3.67 -14.52 -0.04
N ASP A 151 4.55 -13.77 0.64
CA ASP A 151 4.55 -12.32 0.49
C ASP A 151 5.01 -11.88 -0.91
N CYS A 152 5.98 -12.56 -1.52
CA CYS A 152 6.38 -12.32 -2.90
C CYS A 152 5.21 -12.46 -3.89
N TYR A 153 4.37 -13.49 -3.73
CA TYR A 153 3.17 -13.65 -4.56
C TYR A 153 2.14 -12.55 -4.32
N LEU A 154 1.94 -12.11 -3.07
CA LEU A 154 1.07 -10.97 -2.76
C LEU A 154 1.59 -9.66 -3.35
N GLN A 155 2.91 -9.40 -3.25
CA GLN A 155 3.53 -8.18 -3.78
C GLN A 155 3.51 -8.14 -5.33
N THR A 156 3.49 -9.31 -5.98
CA THR A 156 3.41 -9.44 -7.44
C THR A 156 1.97 -9.65 -7.94
N GLN A 157 0.95 -9.50 -7.09
CA GLN A 157 -0.47 -9.62 -7.41
C GLN A 157 -0.89 -11.01 -7.93
N GLN A 158 -0.20 -12.07 -7.48
CA GLN A 158 -0.52 -13.46 -7.79
C GLN A 158 -1.31 -14.10 -6.64
N GLU A 159 -2.51 -13.59 -6.37
CA GLU A 159 -3.32 -13.97 -5.19
C GLU A 159 -3.65 -15.46 -5.13
N ASP A 160 -3.91 -16.11 -6.27
CA ASP A 160 -4.20 -17.54 -6.33
C ASP A 160 -3.04 -18.38 -5.79
N LYS A 161 -1.80 -18.05 -6.22
CA LYS A 161 -0.60 -18.75 -5.74
C LYS A 161 -0.33 -18.43 -4.27
N ALA A 162 -0.53 -17.19 -3.82
CA ALA A 162 -0.41 -16.82 -2.42
C ALA A 162 -1.37 -17.64 -1.55
N THR A 163 -2.61 -17.80 -1.99
CA THR A 163 -3.61 -18.61 -1.29
C THR A 163 -3.19 -20.08 -1.18
N CYS A 164 -2.61 -20.66 -2.24
CA CYS A 164 -2.07 -22.03 -2.18
C CYS A 164 -0.95 -22.17 -1.14
N ILE A 165 -0.03 -21.19 -1.08
CA ILE A 165 1.03 -21.21 -0.04
C ILE A 165 0.44 -21.05 1.35
N LEU A 166 -0.55 -20.17 1.53
CA LEU A 166 -1.23 -19.96 2.81
C LEU A 166 -1.89 -21.24 3.33
N GLU A 167 -2.51 -22.04 2.45
CA GLU A 167 -3.07 -23.34 2.81
C GLU A 167 -1.99 -24.35 3.24
N ILE A 168 -0.79 -24.27 2.67
CA ILE A 168 0.34 -25.06 3.13
C ILE A 168 0.75 -24.61 4.53
N ILE A 169 0.96 -23.30 4.74
CA ILE A 169 1.33 -22.74 6.05
C ILE A 169 0.29 -23.14 7.11
N ARG A 170 -1.00 -23.09 6.80
CA ARG A 170 -2.09 -23.44 7.73
C ARG A 170 -2.00 -24.87 8.25
N LYS A 171 -1.45 -25.81 7.48
CA LYS A 171 -1.26 -27.21 7.92
C LYS A 171 -0.15 -27.36 8.95
N PHE A 172 0.88 -26.52 8.90
CA PHE A 172 2.05 -26.59 9.77
C PHE A 172 1.98 -25.62 10.95
N SER A 173 1.45 -24.42 10.70
CA SER A 173 1.31 -23.34 11.70
C SER A 173 -0.02 -22.60 11.49
N PRO A 174 -1.11 -23.06 12.12
CA PRO A 174 -2.42 -22.40 12.00
C PRO A 174 -2.42 -20.96 12.50
N GLU A 175 -1.64 -20.64 13.55
CA GLU A 175 -1.54 -19.29 14.10
C GLU A 175 -0.87 -18.33 13.12
N THR A 176 0.24 -18.74 12.51
CA THR A 176 0.92 -17.95 11.46
C THR A 176 -0.02 -17.71 10.26
N ALA A 177 -0.80 -18.72 9.87
CA ALA A 177 -1.76 -18.58 8.78
C ALA A 177 -2.88 -17.58 9.11
N GLU A 178 -3.32 -17.52 10.38
CA GLU A 178 -4.29 -16.54 10.86
C GLU A 178 -3.73 -15.11 10.77
N ASP A 179 -2.50 -14.89 11.24
CA ASP A 179 -1.80 -13.60 11.17
C ASP A 179 -1.58 -13.15 9.71
N LEU A 180 -1.18 -14.06 8.82
CA LEU A 180 -1.02 -13.78 7.39
C LEU A 180 -2.35 -13.47 6.69
N SER A 181 -3.44 -14.13 7.10
CA SER A 181 -4.78 -13.82 6.60
C SER A 181 -5.20 -12.42 7.02
N LEU A 182 -4.96 -12.03 8.27
CA LEU A 182 -5.18 -10.68 8.76
C LEU A 182 -4.36 -9.65 7.98
N TYR A 183 -3.06 -9.93 7.74
CA TYR A 183 -2.19 -9.10 6.92
C TYR A 183 -2.76 -8.89 5.51
N GLN A 184 -3.17 -9.96 4.84
CA GLN A 184 -3.75 -9.90 3.49
C GLN A 184 -5.04 -9.07 3.46
N ASP A 185 -5.94 -9.27 4.44
CA ASP A 185 -7.21 -8.58 4.50
C ASP A 185 -7.04 -7.08 4.81
N LEU A 186 -6.15 -6.72 5.72
CA LEU A 186 -5.79 -5.32 5.96
C LEU A 186 -5.14 -4.68 4.73
N LYS A 187 -4.25 -5.39 4.03
CA LYS A 187 -3.60 -4.89 2.81
C LYS A 187 -4.57 -4.70 1.66
N SER A 188 -5.67 -5.45 1.61
CA SER A 188 -6.69 -5.33 0.55
C SER A 188 -7.36 -3.96 0.48
N GLY A 189 -7.35 -3.19 1.57
CA GLY A 189 -8.03 -1.89 1.68
C GLY A 189 -9.56 -1.99 1.74
N GLU A 190 -10.10 -3.21 1.87
CA GLU A 190 -11.54 -3.45 2.00
C GLU A 190 -11.93 -3.45 3.48
N ILE A 191 -12.54 -2.34 3.95
CA ILE A 191 -12.88 -2.12 5.38
C ILE A 191 -13.69 -3.27 5.95
N GLU A 192 -14.68 -3.79 5.23
CA GLU A 192 -15.55 -4.86 5.74
C GLU A 192 -14.81 -6.19 5.86
N ARG A 193 -13.89 -6.50 4.93
CA ARG A 193 -13.02 -7.67 5.05
C ARG A 193 -12.10 -7.55 6.26
N ALA A 194 -11.44 -6.40 6.41
CA ALA A 194 -10.59 -6.12 7.56
C ALA A 194 -11.35 -6.28 8.89
N ARG A 195 -12.59 -5.77 8.95
CA ARG A 195 -13.47 -5.87 10.11
C ARG A 195 -13.84 -7.30 10.44
N CYS A 196 -14.14 -8.10 9.41
CA CYS A 196 -14.43 -9.51 9.55
C CYS A 196 -13.20 -10.29 10.05
N ALA A 197 -12.05 -10.09 9.43
CA ALA A 197 -10.78 -10.72 9.82
C ALA A 197 -10.43 -10.40 11.28
N ILE A 198 -10.50 -9.13 11.68
CA ILE A 198 -10.26 -8.69 13.06
C ILE A 198 -11.22 -9.38 14.04
N SER A 199 -12.50 -9.53 13.68
CA SER A 199 -13.49 -10.15 14.58
C SER A 199 -13.28 -11.64 14.79
N GLN A 200 -12.63 -12.31 13.87
CA GLN A 200 -12.34 -13.75 13.89
C GLN A 200 -10.95 -14.08 14.44
N HIS A 201 -10.08 -13.10 14.57
CA HIS A 201 -8.70 -13.25 15.02
C HIS A 201 -8.64 -13.57 16.53
N ARG A 202 -7.66 -14.39 16.95
CA ARG A 202 -7.43 -14.74 18.36
C ARG A 202 -7.29 -13.53 19.29
N ASN A 203 -6.74 -12.41 18.78
CA ASN A 203 -6.57 -11.15 19.53
C ASN A 203 -7.70 -10.13 19.24
N ALA A 204 -8.90 -10.59 18.88
CA ALA A 204 -10.01 -9.76 18.40
C ALA A 204 -10.31 -8.54 19.27
N GLU A 205 -10.24 -8.66 20.61
CA GLU A 205 -10.60 -7.55 21.50
C GLU A 205 -9.62 -6.37 21.40
N ALA A 206 -8.31 -6.64 21.35
CA ALA A 206 -7.30 -5.60 21.17
C ALA A 206 -7.39 -4.95 19.78
N LEU A 207 -7.53 -5.78 18.75
CA LEU A 207 -7.65 -5.32 17.36
C LEU A 207 -8.91 -4.48 17.11
N LYS A 208 -10.04 -4.83 17.74
CA LYS A 208 -11.28 -4.04 17.66
C LYS A 208 -11.12 -2.65 18.26
N MET A 209 -10.34 -2.52 19.35
CA MET A 209 -10.09 -1.19 19.96
C MET A 209 -9.32 -0.28 18.99
N ASP A 210 -8.29 -0.80 18.31
CA ASP A 210 -7.53 -0.03 17.33
C ASP A 210 -8.41 0.32 16.12
N PHE A 211 -9.27 -0.59 15.67
CA PHE A 211 -10.19 -0.33 14.57
C PHE A 211 -11.28 0.69 14.94
N ALA A 212 -11.73 0.73 16.18
CA ALA A 212 -12.71 1.71 16.66
C ALA A 212 -12.19 3.16 16.53
N LEU A 213 -10.88 3.37 16.66
CA LEU A 213 -10.25 4.68 16.41
C LEU A 213 -10.43 5.12 14.96
N TYR A 214 -10.29 4.20 14.01
CA TYR A 214 -10.57 4.50 12.60
C TYR A 214 -12.02 4.95 12.41
N ASP A 215 -13.01 4.23 12.95
CA ASP A 215 -14.43 4.58 12.83
C ASP A 215 -14.75 5.95 13.45
N GLN A 216 -14.09 6.28 14.55
CA GLN A 216 -14.29 7.56 15.24
C GLN A 216 -13.78 8.75 14.41
N PHE A 217 -12.65 8.61 13.73
CA PHE A 217 -11.97 9.71 13.04
C PHE A 217 -12.23 9.75 11.53
N ALA A 218 -12.75 8.68 10.93
CA ALA A 218 -13.04 8.64 9.50
C ALA A 218 -14.00 9.75 9.06
N LYS A 219 -13.71 10.35 7.92
CA LYS A 219 -14.46 11.48 7.36
C LYS A 219 -15.40 11.00 6.25
N SER A 220 -16.63 11.49 6.24
CA SER A 220 -17.57 11.19 5.16
C SER A 220 -17.27 12.03 3.91
N PRO A 221 -16.90 11.42 2.77
CA PRO A 221 -16.69 12.14 1.52
C PRO A 221 -17.94 12.86 1.02
N ARG A 222 -19.11 12.26 1.24
CA ARG A 222 -20.41 12.89 0.91
C ARG A 222 -20.63 14.15 1.73
N LYS A 223 -20.38 14.10 3.04
CA LYS A 223 -20.50 15.26 3.93
C LYS A 223 -19.51 16.37 3.55
N ALA A 224 -18.28 16.03 3.20
CA ALA A 224 -17.29 16.99 2.73
C ALA A 224 -17.75 17.71 1.45
N ARG A 225 -18.26 16.96 0.45
CA ARG A 225 -18.83 17.54 -0.79
C ARG A 225 -20.02 18.44 -0.50
N THR A 226 -20.96 18.00 0.33
CA THR A 226 -22.15 18.80 0.69
C THR A 226 -21.78 20.09 1.40
N LEU A 227 -20.87 20.04 2.37
CA LEU A 227 -20.39 21.25 3.06
C LEU A 227 -19.71 22.22 2.10
N ASN A 228 -18.90 21.71 1.16
CA ASN A 228 -18.21 22.55 0.18
C ASN A 228 -19.19 23.14 -0.87
N ALA A 229 -20.31 22.45 -1.15
CA ALA A 229 -21.37 22.95 -2.00
C ALA A 229 -22.21 24.04 -1.32
N ILE A 230 -22.34 24.03 0.03
CA ILE A 230 -23.05 25.09 0.74
C ILE A 230 -22.15 26.33 0.89
N LEU A 231 -20.88 26.10 1.27
CA LEU A 231 -19.92 27.16 1.48
C LEU A 231 -18.54 26.71 0.94
N PRO A 232 -18.01 27.37 -0.11
CA PRO A 232 -16.68 27.05 -0.64
C PRO A 232 -15.62 27.02 0.46
N GLY A 233 -14.85 25.95 0.54
CA GLY A 233 -13.84 25.73 1.58
C GLY A 233 -14.34 24.99 2.83
N ALA A 234 -15.64 24.94 3.11
CA ALA A 234 -16.15 24.27 4.31
C ALA A 234 -15.92 22.76 4.32
N GLY A 235 -15.93 22.13 3.12
CA GLY A 235 -15.58 20.71 2.99
C GLY A 235 -14.13 20.41 3.34
N TYR A 236 -13.20 21.23 2.85
CA TYR A 236 -11.77 21.15 3.21
C TYR A 236 -11.53 21.39 4.70
N TYR A 237 -12.25 22.36 5.28
CA TYR A 237 -12.17 22.62 6.73
C TYR A 237 -12.63 21.41 7.57
N TYR A 238 -13.71 20.75 7.15
CA TYR A 238 -14.21 19.53 7.79
C TYR A 238 -13.18 18.40 7.80
N VAL A 239 -12.38 18.29 6.75
CA VAL A 239 -11.29 17.29 6.64
C VAL A 239 -10.03 17.72 7.42
N GLY A 240 -9.98 18.98 7.90
CA GLY A 240 -8.82 19.52 8.62
C GLY A 240 -7.82 20.29 7.74
N GLN A 241 -8.09 20.42 6.45
CA GLN A 241 -7.25 21.12 5.46
C GLN A 241 -7.49 22.65 5.52
N ARG A 242 -7.08 23.30 6.61
CA ARG A 242 -7.36 24.72 6.88
C ARG A 242 -6.85 25.66 5.77
N ARG A 243 -5.64 25.40 5.24
CA ARG A 243 -5.06 26.23 4.17
C ARG A 243 -5.86 26.10 2.88
N ALA A 244 -6.19 24.89 2.45
CA ALA A 244 -7.02 24.65 1.28
C ALA A 244 -8.42 25.25 1.44
N ALA A 245 -9.00 25.17 2.63
CA ALA A 245 -10.29 25.78 2.97
C ALA A 245 -10.26 27.29 2.75
N MET A 246 -9.28 28.00 3.31
CA MET A 246 -9.13 29.44 3.15
C MET A 246 -8.89 29.84 1.69
N THR A 247 -8.00 29.15 0.99
CA THR A 247 -7.71 29.42 -0.43
C THR A 247 -8.96 29.24 -1.28
N SER A 248 -9.68 28.12 -1.09
CA SER A 248 -10.93 27.86 -1.80
C SER A 248 -11.97 28.96 -1.54
N PHE A 249 -12.18 29.37 -0.29
CA PHE A 249 -13.11 30.44 0.05
C PHE A 249 -12.73 31.78 -0.60
N ILE A 250 -11.47 32.21 -0.47
CA ILE A 250 -11.00 33.50 -1.00
C ILE A 250 -11.13 33.54 -2.52
N ILE A 251 -10.69 32.50 -3.22
CA ILE A 251 -10.74 32.44 -4.69
C ILE A 251 -12.19 32.52 -5.17
N ASN A 252 -13.09 31.70 -4.63
CA ASN A 252 -14.50 31.72 -5.02
C ASN A 252 -15.13 33.09 -4.74
N ALA A 253 -14.85 33.72 -3.59
CA ALA A 253 -15.36 35.06 -3.26
C ALA A 253 -14.85 36.12 -4.24
N LEU A 254 -13.56 36.07 -4.61
CA LEU A 254 -12.96 37.05 -5.55
C LEU A 254 -13.56 36.92 -6.97
N PHE A 255 -13.66 35.67 -7.50
CA PHE A 255 -14.22 35.46 -8.83
C PHE A 255 -15.71 35.80 -8.89
N THR A 256 -16.48 35.46 -7.86
CA THR A 256 -17.88 35.84 -7.75
C THR A 256 -18.05 37.36 -7.72
N ALA A 257 -17.26 38.05 -6.88
CA ALA A 257 -17.27 39.53 -6.82
C ALA A 257 -16.85 40.19 -8.14
N ALA A 258 -15.82 39.65 -8.80
CA ALA A 258 -15.36 40.15 -10.10
C ALA A 258 -16.44 39.95 -11.19
N ALA A 259 -17.05 38.78 -11.28
CA ALA A 259 -18.13 38.53 -12.22
C ALA A 259 -19.32 39.49 -11.99
N PHE A 260 -19.72 39.67 -10.73
CA PHE A 260 -20.77 40.62 -10.37
C PHE A 260 -20.42 42.08 -10.83
N GLN A 261 -19.19 42.53 -10.57
CA GLN A 261 -18.72 43.89 -10.98
C GLN A 261 -18.73 44.01 -12.50
N PHE A 262 -18.29 43.06 -13.28
CA PHE A 262 -18.32 43.08 -14.74
C PHE A 262 -19.76 43.25 -15.26
N PHE A 263 -20.70 42.48 -14.75
CA PHE A 263 -22.10 42.62 -15.13
C PHE A 263 -22.67 44.00 -14.75
N ARG A 264 -22.36 44.51 -13.55
CA ARG A 264 -22.83 45.80 -13.07
C ARG A 264 -22.30 46.99 -13.93
N HIS A 265 -21.07 46.90 -14.43
CA HIS A 265 -20.45 47.93 -15.26
C HIS A 265 -20.75 47.80 -16.76
N GLY A 266 -21.61 46.86 -17.15
CA GLY A 266 -22.03 46.70 -18.56
C GLY A 266 -21.05 45.95 -19.44
N TYR A 267 -20.17 45.11 -18.85
CA TYR A 267 -19.25 44.19 -19.54
C TYR A 267 -19.74 42.74 -19.50
N PRO A 268 -20.86 42.39 -20.19
CA PRO A 268 -21.49 41.08 -20.03
C PRO A 268 -20.61 39.91 -20.52
N ALA A 269 -19.78 40.14 -21.56
CA ALA A 269 -18.88 39.13 -22.08
C ALA A 269 -17.78 38.78 -21.03
N ALA A 270 -17.18 39.77 -20.40
CA ALA A 270 -16.19 39.56 -19.35
C ALA A 270 -16.82 38.90 -18.12
N GLY A 271 -18.03 39.34 -17.74
CA GLY A 271 -18.80 38.75 -16.65
C GLY A 271 -19.12 37.28 -16.91
N ALA A 272 -19.54 36.92 -18.12
CA ALA A 272 -19.83 35.53 -18.48
C ALA A 272 -18.59 34.62 -18.44
N ILE A 273 -17.47 35.11 -18.98
CA ILE A 273 -16.19 34.37 -18.93
C ILE A 273 -15.76 34.14 -17.47
N THR A 274 -15.78 35.18 -16.65
CA THR A 274 -15.40 35.08 -15.23
C THR A 274 -16.31 34.13 -14.45
N ALA A 275 -17.64 34.19 -14.66
CA ALA A 275 -18.60 33.29 -14.06
C ALA A 275 -18.42 31.83 -14.52
N SER A 276 -18.03 31.62 -15.78
CA SER A 276 -17.74 30.25 -16.27
C SER A 276 -16.50 29.65 -15.62
N ILE A 277 -15.45 30.45 -15.43
CA ILE A 277 -14.24 30.03 -14.71
C ILE A 277 -14.59 29.72 -13.27
N GLU A 278 -15.36 30.59 -12.61
CA GLU A 278 -15.81 30.39 -11.23
C GLU A 278 -16.63 29.10 -11.07
N ALA A 279 -17.60 28.86 -11.98
CA ALA A 279 -18.40 27.64 -11.95
C ALA A 279 -17.54 26.37 -12.04
N GLY A 280 -16.54 26.36 -12.93
CA GLY A 280 -15.58 25.26 -13.02
C GLY A 280 -14.78 25.05 -11.75
N TRP A 281 -14.29 26.15 -11.15
CA TRP A 281 -13.52 26.12 -9.91
C TRP A 281 -14.37 25.67 -8.72
N TYR A 282 -15.58 26.18 -8.60
CA TYR A 282 -16.53 25.82 -7.57
C TYR A 282 -16.91 24.34 -7.61
N LEU A 283 -17.28 23.81 -8.78
CA LEU A 283 -17.61 22.40 -8.95
C LEU A 283 -16.40 21.50 -8.73
N GLY A 284 -15.22 21.93 -9.20
CA GLY A 284 -13.95 21.25 -8.91
C GLY A 284 -13.64 21.19 -7.42
N GLY A 285 -13.91 22.27 -6.69
CA GLY A 285 -13.74 22.36 -5.25
C GLY A 285 -14.67 21.42 -4.47
N ILE A 286 -15.92 21.24 -4.92
CA ILE A 286 -16.87 20.28 -4.33
C ILE A 286 -16.32 18.85 -4.46
N ASN A 287 -15.87 18.48 -5.65
CA ASN A 287 -15.31 17.15 -5.88
C ASN A 287 -13.99 16.96 -5.12
N GLY A 288 -13.12 17.98 -5.16
CA GLY A 288 -11.83 17.98 -4.45
C GLY A 288 -11.98 17.76 -2.94
N ALA A 289 -12.94 18.40 -2.29
CA ALA A 289 -13.21 18.18 -0.87
C ALA A 289 -13.62 16.72 -0.56
N GLY A 290 -14.32 16.08 -1.48
CA GLY A 290 -14.66 14.65 -1.36
C GLY A 290 -13.44 13.74 -1.50
N ILE A 291 -12.56 14.05 -2.45
CA ILE A 291 -11.29 13.32 -2.66
C ILE A 291 -10.39 13.46 -1.42
N GLU A 292 -10.23 14.67 -0.89
CA GLU A 292 -9.46 14.92 0.34
C GLU A 292 -9.98 14.10 1.54
N ALA A 293 -11.30 13.95 1.66
CA ALA A 293 -11.87 13.10 2.71
C ALA A 293 -11.53 11.61 2.49
N GLN A 294 -11.50 11.15 1.25
CA GLN A 294 -11.07 9.78 0.92
C GLN A 294 -9.58 9.57 1.23
N GLU A 295 -8.72 10.48 0.80
CA GLU A 295 -7.28 10.42 1.10
C GLU A 295 -6.98 10.49 2.59
N PHE A 296 -7.73 11.31 3.34
CA PHE A 296 -7.63 11.34 4.80
C PHE A 296 -7.95 9.96 5.40
N ASN A 297 -9.04 9.33 4.95
CA ASN A 297 -9.42 8.00 5.42
C ASN A 297 -8.39 6.93 5.04
N THR A 298 -7.83 7.00 3.84
CA THR A 298 -6.77 6.07 3.40
C THR A 298 -5.54 6.20 4.29
N ARG A 299 -5.05 7.42 4.55
CA ARG A 299 -3.92 7.64 5.47
C ARG A 299 -4.21 7.18 6.90
N LEU A 300 -5.44 7.40 7.38
CA LEU A 300 -5.86 6.95 8.70
C LEU A 300 -5.89 5.42 8.78
N TYR A 301 -6.41 4.77 7.74
CA TYR A 301 -6.46 3.32 7.62
C TYR A 301 -5.05 2.70 7.54
N GLU A 302 -4.17 3.28 6.73
CA GLU A 302 -2.76 2.85 6.62
C GLU A 302 -2.05 2.92 7.98
N GLY A 303 -2.21 4.05 8.69
CA GLY A 303 -1.61 4.23 10.01
C GLY A 303 -2.10 3.20 11.02
N MET A 304 -3.40 2.97 11.06
CA MET A 304 -4.02 1.97 11.93
C MET A 304 -3.58 0.54 11.56
N SER A 305 -3.69 0.17 10.28
CA SER A 305 -3.32 -1.16 9.81
C SER A 305 -1.83 -1.45 10.07
N LYS A 306 -0.96 -0.47 9.79
CA LYS A 306 0.46 -0.59 10.08
C LYS A 306 0.73 -0.77 11.57
N LYS A 307 0.03 -0.02 12.44
CA LYS A 307 0.13 -0.16 13.89
C LYS A 307 -0.25 -1.58 14.33
N ILE A 308 -1.42 -2.06 13.91
CA ILE A 308 -1.90 -3.42 14.21
C ILE A 308 -0.87 -4.46 13.80
N LEU A 309 -0.40 -4.41 12.55
CA LEU A 309 0.51 -5.41 12.01
C LEU A 309 1.90 -5.40 12.66
N ILE A 310 2.36 -4.25 13.15
CA ILE A 310 3.63 -4.15 13.88
C ILE A 310 3.47 -4.63 15.33
N GLU A 311 2.44 -4.19 16.05
CA GLU A 311 2.25 -4.52 17.47
C GLU A 311 1.93 -6.00 17.71
N HIS A 312 1.40 -6.68 16.69
CA HIS A 312 1.09 -8.11 16.76
C HIS A 312 2.03 -8.99 15.92
N ASP A 313 3.15 -8.44 15.42
CA ASP A 313 4.13 -9.14 14.57
C ASP A 313 3.52 -9.86 13.34
N CYS A 314 2.42 -9.32 12.78
CA CYS A 314 1.68 -9.93 11.67
C CYS A 314 2.28 -9.65 10.28
N PHE A 315 3.35 -8.84 10.16
CA PHE A 315 4.07 -8.73 8.88
C PHE A 315 4.93 -9.97 8.64
N PRO A 316 4.92 -10.57 7.44
CA PRO A 316 5.72 -11.75 7.12
C PRO A 316 7.20 -11.60 7.51
N VAL A 317 7.77 -10.42 7.25
CA VAL A 317 9.16 -10.10 7.57
C VAL A 317 9.46 -10.04 9.08
N LEU A 318 8.45 -9.74 9.92
CA LEU A 318 8.60 -9.72 11.37
C LEU A 318 8.49 -11.12 12.00
N MET A 319 7.97 -12.10 11.26
CA MET A 319 7.85 -13.49 11.70
C MET A 319 9.16 -14.29 11.53
N PHE A 320 10.22 -13.67 11.02
CA PHE A 320 11.49 -14.37 10.81
C PHE A 320 12.18 -14.68 12.15
N GLU A 321 12.57 -15.93 12.31
CA GLU A 321 13.32 -16.48 13.45
C GLU A 321 14.79 -16.74 13.10
N THR A 322 15.12 -16.81 11.81
CA THR A 322 16.48 -17.04 11.31
C THR A 322 16.83 -16.06 10.19
N SER A 323 18.14 -15.95 9.88
CA SER A 323 18.68 -15.09 8.83
C SER A 323 19.84 -15.81 8.11
N PHE A 324 20.84 -15.06 7.56
CA PHE A 324 21.99 -15.55 6.82
C PHE A 324 23.03 -16.27 7.68
#